data_c0d481729b14edd5e20b6e6820f88e5f
#
_entry.id   c0d481729b14edd5e20b6e6820f88e5f
#
_cell.length_a   1.000
_cell.length_b   1.000
_cell.length_c   1.000
_cell.angle_alpha   90.00
_cell.angle_beta   90.00
_cell.angle_gamma   90.00
#
_symmetry.space_group_name_H-M   'P 1'
#
loop_
_entity.id
_entity.type
_entity.pdbx_description
1 polymer ?
#
loop_
_entity_poly.entity_id
_entity_poly.type
_entity_poly.pdbx_seq_one_letter_code
_entity_poly.pdbx_strand_id
1 'polypeptide(L)'
;MENFLLSLCFGALGAVFGSFAVAQVWRLRAKQLQDEKTSGEKIDATEWKKLRSLVSVSPKNDRSHCLNCGYQLKWYDLIPVISWLSLGGKCRKCHSKIGATEFLTEVSMFALFVIIFLVFSPLSSAGFSLFGLSRLLILFVAFIPLTIMFIYDAKWSLLPTKVIWIFNFLAFIYWIIAFANTTNGFNLFSVFNIAISMTLFPLVYFVLAKISKEEWVGGGDWILAIGLIFLLPNQPIFAMLLLFLSNFVGLIFALFQSILQFKKIKRGIRIPFGPAMILATLILLIFQQFLLVFTSFIM
;
A
#
# COMPACT_ATOMS: atom_id res chain seq x y z
N MET A 1 10.30 -21.22 -18.75
CA MET A 1 9.71 -22.04 -17.67
C MET A 1 10.20 -21.58 -16.29
N GLU A 2 11.50 -21.35 -16.12
CA GLU A 2 12.11 -20.91 -14.85
C GLU A 2 11.55 -19.59 -14.32
N ASN A 3 11.44 -18.55 -15.15
CA ASN A 3 10.86 -17.25 -14.74
C ASN A 3 9.42 -17.37 -14.26
N PHE A 4 8.64 -18.28 -14.83
CA PHE A 4 7.25 -18.51 -14.41
C PHE A 4 7.19 -19.18 -13.05
N LEU A 5 7.99 -20.21 -12.79
CA LEU A 5 8.04 -20.87 -11.49
C LEU A 5 8.52 -19.91 -10.40
N LEU A 6 9.57 -19.12 -10.68
CA LEU A 6 10.05 -18.10 -9.74
C LEU A 6 8.98 -17.04 -9.45
N SER A 7 8.23 -16.59 -10.46
CA SER A 7 7.14 -15.62 -10.23
C SER A 7 6.06 -16.16 -9.30
N LEU A 8 5.72 -17.45 -9.40
CA LEU A 8 4.77 -18.09 -8.48
C LEU A 8 5.32 -18.20 -7.04
N CYS A 9 6.63 -18.47 -6.88
CA CYS A 9 7.26 -18.47 -5.56
C CYS A 9 7.20 -17.06 -4.92
N PHE A 10 7.51 -16.01 -5.69
CA PHE A 10 7.36 -14.64 -5.19
C PHE A 10 5.89 -14.29 -4.94
N GLY A 11 4.96 -14.78 -5.77
CA GLY A 11 3.52 -14.64 -5.51
C GLY A 11 3.10 -15.25 -4.18
N ALA A 12 3.55 -16.47 -3.87
CA ALA A 12 3.29 -17.11 -2.59
C ALA A 12 3.85 -16.30 -1.41
N LEU A 13 5.04 -15.73 -1.55
CA LEU A 13 5.62 -14.80 -0.58
C LEU A 13 4.74 -13.54 -0.43
N GLY A 14 4.22 -13.00 -1.54
CA GLY A 14 3.29 -11.88 -1.54
C GLY A 14 2.01 -12.18 -0.76
N ALA A 15 1.43 -13.37 -0.91
CA ALA A 15 0.26 -13.77 -0.14
C ALA A 15 0.56 -13.84 1.37
N VAL A 16 1.73 -14.35 1.77
CA VAL A 16 2.18 -14.34 3.18
C VAL A 16 2.32 -12.91 3.70
N PHE A 17 2.91 -12.00 2.93
CA PHE A 17 3.01 -10.58 3.29
C PHE A 17 1.65 -9.90 3.36
N GLY A 18 0.71 -10.28 2.49
CA GLY A 18 -0.69 -9.82 2.54
C GLY A 18 -1.36 -10.20 3.85
N SER A 19 -1.27 -11.46 4.24
CA SER A 19 -1.79 -11.98 5.51
C SER A 19 -1.18 -11.25 6.71
N PHE A 20 0.15 -11.04 6.70
CA PHE A 20 0.84 -10.25 7.72
C PHE A 20 0.36 -8.80 7.77
N ALA A 21 0.23 -8.13 6.61
CA ALA A 21 -0.21 -6.74 6.53
C ALA A 21 -1.60 -6.54 7.15
N VAL A 22 -2.57 -7.42 6.85
CA VAL A 22 -3.91 -7.35 7.44
C VAL A 22 -3.88 -7.56 8.96
N ALA A 23 -3.06 -8.49 9.45
CA ALA A 23 -2.88 -8.66 10.88
C ALA A 23 -2.36 -7.39 11.56
N GLN A 24 -1.41 -6.66 10.92
CA GLN A 24 -0.94 -5.37 11.43
C GLN A 24 -2.00 -4.28 11.39
N VAL A 25 -2.86 -4.25 10.37
CA VAL A 25 -3.99 -3.30 10.30
C VAL A 25 -4.88 -3.42 11.54
N TRP A 26 -5.28 -4.63 11.92
CA TRP A 26 -6.12 -4.85 13.10
C TRP A 26 -5.41 -4.49 14.42
N ARG A 27 -4.10 -4.78 14.54
CA ARG A 27 -3.30 -4.40 15.70
C ARG A 27 -3.14 -2.88 15.84
N LEU A 28 -2.88 -2.20 14.73
CA LEU A 28 -2.79 -0.73 14.71
C LEU A 28 -4.11 -0.09 15.11
N ARG A 29 -5.23 -0.60 14.59
CA ARG A 29 -6.56 -0.10 14.95
C ARG A 29 -6.88 -0.34 16.42
N ALA A 30 -6.59 -1.53 16.95
CA ALA A 30 -6.78 -1.83 18.36
C ALA A 30 -6.01 -0.86 19.26
N LYS A 31 -4.74 -0.57 18.91
CA LYS A 31 -3.91 0.38 19.64
C LYS A 31 -4.45 1.80 19.55
N GLN A 32 -4.87 2.25 18.37
CA GLN A 32 -5.48 3.56 18.18
C GLN A 32 -6.74 3.72 19.03
N LEU A 33 -7.64 2.72 19.01
CA LEU A 33 -8.85 2.74 19.84
C LEU A 33 -8.53 2.78 21.35
N GLN A 34 -7.43 2.18 21.77
CA GLN A 34 -6.97 2.29 23.16
C GLN A 34 -6.51 3.71 23.49
N ASP A 35 -5.71 4.32 22.60
CA ASP A 35 -5.21 5.67 22.75
C ASP A 35 -6.38 6.68 22.79
N GLU A 36 -7.35 6.57 21.87
CA GLU A 36 -8.58 7.36 21.83
C GLU A 36 -9.40 7.22 23.15
N LYS A 37 -9.52 5.97 23.64
CA LYS A 37 -10.22 5.69 24.90
C LYS A 37 -9.53 6.32 26.12
N THR A 38 -8.20 6.25 26.18
CA THR A 38 -7.44 6.85 27.29
C THR A 38 -7.47 8.37 27.25
N SER A 39 -7.60 8.97 26.06
CA SER A 39 -7.78 10.42 25.87
C SER A 39 -9.21 10.91 26.14
N GLY A 40 -10.15 10.00 26.47
CA GLY A 40 -11.55 10.34 26.74
C GLY A 40 -12.41 10.59 25.50
N GLU A 41 -11.92 10.22 24.31
CA GLU A 41 -12.68 10.35 23.06
C GLU A 41 -13.76 9.27 22.95
N LYS A 42 -14.81 9.59 22.18
CA LYS A 42 -15.89 8.64 21.90
C LYS A 42 -15.40 7.59 20.91
N ILE A 43 -15.37 6.34 21.34
CA ILE A 43 -15.00 5.19 20.51
C ILE A 43 -16.22 4.34 20.17
N ASP A 44 -16.15 3.57 19.07
CA ASP A 44 -17.14 2.53 18.77
C ASP A 44 -16.96 1.37 19.74
N ALA A 45 -17.95 1.20 20.64
CA ALA A 45 -17.95 0.16 21.66
C ALA A 45 -17.96 -1.27 21.04
N THR A 46 -18.57 -1.44 19.87
CA THR A 46 -18.67 -2.74 19.20
C THR A 46 -17.33 -3.12 18.60
N GLU A 47 -16.66 -2.18 17.94
CA GLU A 47 -15.30 -2.36 17.39
C GLU A 47 -14.29 -2.60 18.52
N TRP A 48 -14.35 -1.80 19.58
CA TRP A 48 -13.48 -1.98 20.76
C TRP A 48 -13.64 -3.35 21.41
N LYS A 49 -14.88 -3.81 21.63
CA LYS A 49 -15.13 -5.14 22.20
C LYS A 49 -14.47 -6.26 21.39
N LYS A 50 -14.46 -6.12 20.04
CA LYS A 50 -13.86 -7.08 19.12
C LYS A 50 -12.33 -7.03 19.15
N LEU A 51 -11.72 -5.85 19.23
CA LEU A 51 -10.29 -5.66 19.02
C LEU A 51 -9.48 -5.57 20.33
N ARG A 52 -10.09 -5.35 21.48
CA ARG A 52 -9.39 -5.16 22.77
C ARG A 52 -8.42 -6.30 23.14
N SER A 53 -8.70 -7.53 22.69
CA SER A 53 -7.83 -8.68 22.93
C SER A 53 -6.46 -8.55 22.25
N LEU A 54 -6.34 -7.74 21.19
CA LEU A 54 -5.10 -7.50 20.49
C LEU A 54 -4.15 -6.53 21.21
N VAL A 55 -4.68 -5.76 22.17
CA VAL A 55 -3.90 -4.76 22.93
C VAL A 55 -3.21 -5.36 24.15
N SER A 56 -3.84 -6.34 24.77
CA SER A 56 -3.40 -6.91 26.06
C SER A 56 -2.27 -7.95 25.93
N VAL A 57 -1.85 -8.28 24.71
CA VAL A 57 -0.86 -9.34 24.49
C VAL A 57 0.54 -8.76 24.38
N SER A 58 1.47 -9.32 25.18
CA SER A 58 2.91 -9.01 25.05
C SER A 58 3.41 -9.39 23.64
N PRO A 59 4.28 -8.58 23.00
CA PRO A 59 4.81 -8.87 21.66
C PRO A 59 5.43 -10.26 21.48
N LYS A 60 5.96 -10.84 22.56
CA LYS A 60 6.55 -12.19 22.55
C LYS A 60 5.51 -13.31 22.44
N ASN A 61 4.27 -13.08 22.89
CA ASN A 61 3.18 -14.07 22.94
C ASN A 61 2.05 -13.72 21.95
N ASP A 62 2.24 -12.73 21.11
CA ASP A 62 1.25 -12.26 20.16
C ASP A 62 1.15 -13.21 18.97
N ARG A 63 0.30 -14.23 19.13
CA ARG A 63 -0.07 -15.16 18.06
C ARG A 63 -1.41 -14.80 17.45
N SER A 64 -1.56 -15.08 16.17
CA SER A 64 -2.83 -14.89 15.47
C SER A 64 -3.93 -15.73 16.11
N HIS A 65 -5.08 -15.10 16.40
CA HIS A 65 -6.22 -15.75 17.02
C HIS A 65 -7.54 -15.24 16.43
N CYS A 66 -8.59 -16.02 16.57
CA CYS A 66 -9.92 -15.61 16.14
C CYS A 66 -10.43 -14.47 17.02
N LEU A 67 -10.79 -13.35 16.41
CA LEU A 67 -11.28 -12.16 17.12
C LEU A 67 -12.63 -12.36 17.85
N ASN A 68 -13.37 -13.45 17.52
CA ASN A 68 -14.66 -13.76 18.14
C ASN A 68 -14.55 -14.72 19.32
N CYS A 69 -13.79 -15.81 19.21
CA CYS A 69 -13.73 -16.85 20.23
C CYS A 69 -12.35 -17.02 20.90
N GLY A 70 -11.35 -16.25 20.50
CA GLY A 70 -9.99 -16.34 21.04
C GLY A 70 -9.22 -17.61 20.65
N TYR A 71 -9.77 -18.47 19.75
CA TYR A 71 -9.07 -19.67 19.27
C TYR A 71 -7.76 -19.26 18.62
N GLN A 72 -6.63 -19.79 19.13
CA GLN A 72 -5.31 -19.59 18.57
C GLN A 72 -5.16 -20.34 17.26
N LEU A 73 -4.84 -19.62 16.18
CA LEU A 73 -4.69 -20.22 14.85
C LEU A 73 -3.46 -21.11 14.81
N LYS A 74 -3.61 -22.29 14.22
CA LYS A 74 -2.51 -23.22 13.96
C LYS A 74 -1.83 -22.87 12.64
N TRP A 75 -0.64 -23.41 12.38
CA TRP A 75 0.14 -23.10 11.18
C TRP A 75 -0.65 -23.33 9.87
N TYR A 76 -1.46 -24.39 9.82
CA TYR A 76 -2.29 -24.69 8.63
C TYR A 76 -3.50 -23.75 8.47
N ASP A 77 -3.93 -23.07 9.54
CA ASP A 77 -4.94 -22.02 9.46
C ASP A 77 -4.36 -20.69 8.94
N LEU A 78 -3.02 -20.60 8.90
CA LEU A 78 -2.28 -19.42 8.46
C LEU A 78 -1.76 -19.55 7.02
N ILE A 79 -2.04 -20.66 6.32
CA ILE A 79 -1.69 -20.80 4.90
C ILE A 79 -2.59 -19.84 4.09
N PRO A 80 -2.00 -18.78 3.48
CA PRO A 80 -2.79 -17.77 2.81
C PRO A 80 -3.66 -18.36 1.70
N VAL A 81 -4.82 -17.77 1.47
CA VAL A 81 -5.81 -18.17 0.46
C VAL A 81 -6.39 -19.56 0.71
N ILE A 82 -5.53 -20.59 0.87
CA ILE A 82 -5.94 -21.99 0.99
C ILE A 82 -6.76 -22.23 2.26
N SER A 83 -6.33 -21.69 3.39
CA SER A 83 -7.05 -21.86 4.66
C SER A 83 -8.43 -21.20 4.61
N TRP A 84 -8.53 -20.03 4.02
CA TRP A 84 -9.80 -19.32 3.88
C TRP A 84 -10.79 -20.07 2.97
N LEU A 85 -10.32 -20.56 1.82
CA LEU A 85 -11.13 -21.36 0.89
C LEU A 85 -11.58 -22.69 1.52
N SER A 86 -10.68 -23.42 2.19
CA SER A 86 -10.98 -24.71 2.80
C SER A 86 -11.99 -24.63 3.96
N LEU A 87 -12.02 -23.48 4.65
CA LEU A 87 -12.94 -23.20 5.76
C LEU A 87 -14.19 -22.43 5.33
N GLY A 88 -14.33 -22.12 4.04
CA GLY A 88 -15.45 -21.33 3.50
C GLY A 88 -15.56 -19.94 4.15
N GLY A 89 -14.42 -19.32 4.46
CA GLY A 89 -14.36 -18.01 5.10
C GLY A 89 -14.88 -17.99 6.55
N LYS A 90 -14.77 -19.10 7.28
CA LYS A 90 -15.27 -19.23 8.67
C LYS A 90 -14.18 -19.72 9.62
N CYS A 91 -14.28 -19.32 10.87
CA CYS A 91 -13.41 -19.83 11.92
C CYS A 91 -13.61 -21.34 12.13
N ARG A 92 -12.54 -22.12 12.24
CA ARG A 92 -12.57 -23.56 12.46
C ARG A 92 -13.31 -23.97 13.74
N LYS A 93 -13.25 -23.14 14.82
CA LYS A 93 -13.82 -23.48 16.12
C LYS A 93 -15.25 -22.94 16.31
N CYS A 94 -15.48 -21.66 16.02
CA CYS A 94 -16.77 -21.02 16.32
C CYS A 94 -17.61 -20.72 15.08
N HIS A 95 -17.12 -21.04 13.89
CA HIS A 95 -17.78 -20.84 12.59
C HIS A 95 -18.20 -19.36 12.31
N SER A 96 -17.69 -18.39 13.12
CA SER A 96 -17.89 -16.97 12.81
C SER A 96 -17.24 -16.62 11.49
N LYS A 97 -17.89 -15.73 10.72
CA LYS A 97 -17.37 -15.28 9.42
C LYS A 97 -16.06 -14.53 9.59
N ILE A 98 -15.05 -14.94 8.81
CA ILE A 98 -13.81 -14.20 8.59
C ILE A 98 -14.09 -13.22 7.45
N GLY A 99 -13.67 -11.97 7.59
CA GLY A 99 -13.93 -10.94 6.58
C GLY A 99 -13.30 -11.29 5.21
N ALA A 100 -13.90 -10.78 4.15
CA ALA A 100 -13.33 -10.94 2.81
C ALA A 100 -12.04 -10.10 2.63
N THR A 101 -11.78 -9.14 3.49
CA THR A 101 -10.59 -8.27 3.43
C THR A 101 -9.30 -9.09 3.48
N GLU A 102 -9.25 -10.11 4.37
CA GLU A 102 -8.10 -10.99 4.55
C GLU A 102 -7.80 -11.72 3.25
N PHE A 103 -8.79 -12.43 2.72
CA PHE A 103 -8.69 -13.18 1.47
C PHE A 103 -8.31 -12.30 0.27
N LEU A 104 -9.03 -11.18 0.08
CA LEU A 104 -8.78 -10.26 -1.03
C LEU A 104 -7.37 -9.67 -0.98
N THR A 105 -6.87 -9.34 0.21
CA THR A 105 -5.52 -8.81 0.37
C THR A 105 -4.46 -9.87 0.03
N GLU A 106 -4.64 -11.11 0.47
CA GLU A 106 -3.73 -12.22 0.18
C GLU A 106 -3.65 -12.49 -1.33
N VAL A 107 -4.81 -12.54 -2.01
CA VAL A 107 -4.88 -12.73 -3.48
C VAL A 107 -4.31 -11.53 -4.23
N SER A 108 -4.61 -10.30 -3.79
CA SER A 108 -4.10 -9.08 -4.44
C SER A 108 -2.58 -8.99 -4.32
N MET A 109 -2.02 -9.30 -3.15
CA MET A 109 -0.58 -9.27 -2.93
C MET A 109 0.12 -10.41 -3.68
N PHE A 110 -0.49 -11.60 -3.78
CA PHE A 110 0.00 -12.66 -4.65
C PHE A 110 0.13 -12.16 -6.09
N ALA A 111 -0.96 -11.63 -6.65
CA ALA A 111 -0.99 -11.15 -8.03
C ALA A 111 0.00 -10.00 -8.26
N LEU A 112 0.06 -9.04 -7.32
CA LEU A 112 0.99 -7.90 -7.39
C LEU A 112 2.44 -8.36 -7.44
N PHE A 113 2.85 -9.31 -6.59
CA PHE A 113 4.22 -9.83 -6.57
C PHE A 113 4.56 -10.57 -7.85
N VAL A 114 3.63 -11.37 -8.39
CA VAL A 114 3.82 -12.02 -9.70
C VAL A 114 4.03 -10.97 -10.79
N ILE A 115 3.14 -9.98 -10.89
CA ILE A 115 3.22 -8.93 -11.92
C ILE A 115 4.53 -8.13 -11.80
N ILE A 116 4.87 -7.69 -10.59
CA ILE A 116 6.08 -6.90 -10.36
C ILE A 116 7.34 -7.72 -10.64
N PHE A 117 7.37 -9.00 -10.27
CA PHE A 117 8.48 -9.87 -10.64
C PHE A 117 8.63 -9.97 -12.15
N LEU A 118 7.54 -10.15 -12.90
CA LEU A 118 7.59 -10.26 -14.37
C LEU A 118 8.02 -8.95 -15.04
N VAL A 119 7.62 -7.80 -14.49
CA VAL A 119 8.00 -6.47 -15.02
C VAL A 119 9.44 -6.10 -14.68
N PHE A 120 9.91 -6.43 -13.47
CA PHE A 120 11.24 -6.04 -12.96
C PHE A 120 12.19 -7.21 -12.82
N SER A 121 11.96 -8.30 -13.54
CA SER A 121 12.79 -9.51 -13.42
C SER A 121 14.29 -9.16 -13.47
N PRO A 122 15.07 -9.59 -12.46
CA PRO A 122 16.52 -9.44 -12.47
C PRO A 122 17.21 -10.35 -13.47
N LEU A 123 16.46 -11.29 -14.08
CA LEU A 123 16.90 -12.23 -15.09
C LEU A 123 16.68 -11.61 -16.48
N SER A 124 17.70 -11.06 -17.05
CA SER A 124 17.71 -10.57 -18.44
C SER A 124 18.46 -11.53 -19.35
N SER A 125 18.37 -11.33 -20.67
CA SER A 125 19.21 -12.05 -21.66
C SER A 125 20.71 -11.83 -21.44
N ALA A 126 21.09 -10.76 -20.72
CA ALA A 126 22.47 -10.44 -20.37
C ALA A 126 22.95 -11.09 -19.06
N GLY A 127 22.11 -11.85 -18.37
CA GLY A 127 22.42 -12.53 -17.11
C GLY A 127 21.70 -11.97 -15.87
N PHE A 128 22.09 -12.46 -14.70
CA PHE A 128 21.52 -12.08 -13.40
C PHE A 128 22.09 -10.75 -12.92
N SER A 129 21.19 -9.81 -12.55
CA SER A 129 21.56 -8.51 -12.00
C SER A 129 21.33 -8.45 -10.48
N LEU A 130 22.41 -8.31 -9.72
CA LEU A 130 22.33 -8.12 -8.27
C LEU A 130 21.61 -6.82 -7.89
N PHE A 131 21.83 -5.73 -8.66
CA PHE A 131 21.11 -4.47 -8.47
C PHE A 131 19.61 -4.61 -8.75
N GLY A 132 19.25 -5.33 -9.83
CA GLY A 132 17.86 -5.64 -10.13
C GLY A 132 17.18 -6.41 -9.01
N LEU A 133 17.86 -7.42 -8.46
CA LEU A 133 17.35 -8.20 -7.33
C LEU A 133 17.18 -7.32 -6.07
N SER A 134 18.15 -6.51 -5.70
CA SER A 134 18.07 -5.65 -4.52
C SER A 134 16.93 -4.64 -4.62
N ARG A 135 16.71 -4.02 -5.80
CA ARG A 135 15.55 -3.16 -6.07
C ARG A 135 14.23 -3.90 -5.89
N LEU A 136 14.13 -5.10 -6.46
CA LEU A 136 12.94 -5.92 -6.39
C LEU A 136 12.60 -6.30 -4.94
N LEU A 137 13.59 -6.74 -4.15
CA LEU A 137 13.39 -7.12 -2.75
C LEU A 137 12.93 -5.95 -1.89
N ILE A 138 13.55 -4.77 -2.05
CA ILE A 138 13.13 -3.57 -1.31
C ILE A 138 11.72 -3.14 -1.69
N LEU A 139 11.38 -3.22 -2.99
CA LEU A 139 10.04 -2.91 -3.47
C LEU A 139 9.00 -3.85 -2.87
N PHE A 140 9.28 -5.15 -2.78
CA PHE A 140 8.40 -6.12 -2.14
C PHE A 140 8.19 -5.82 -0.65
N VAL A 141 9.24 -5.44 0.06
CA VAL A 141 9.12 -5.03 1.47
C VAL A 141 8.32 -3.73 1.60
N ALA A 142 8.49 -2.77 0.68
CA ALA A 142 7.75 -1.51 0.67
C ALA A 142 6.25 -1.69 0.40
N PHE A 143 5.83 -2.76 -0.26
CA PHE A 143 4.41 -3.08 -0.45
C PHE A 143 3.69 -3.47 0.84
N ILE A 144 4.39 -3.91 1.90
CA ILE A 144 3.77 -4.23 3.18
C ILE A 144 3.15 -2.97 3.81
N PRO A 145 3.92 -1.88 4.10
CA PRO A 145 3.34 -0.66 4.64
C PRO A 145 2.35 0.02 3.68
N LEU A 146 2.54 -0.09 2.35
CA LEU A 146 1.56 0.41 1.38
C LEU A 146 0.21 -0.31 1.52
N THR A 147 0.22 -1.64 1.65
CA THR A 147 -0.99 -2.43 1.84
C THR A 147 -1.67 -2.11 3.16
N ILE A 148 -0.91 -1.91 4.23
CA ILE A 148 -1.43 -1.48 5.53
C ILE A 148 -2.15 -0.12 5.38
N MET A 149 -1.50 0.87 4.76
CA MET A 149 -2.07 2.20 4.54
C MET A 149 -3.30 2.15 3.65
N PHE A 150 -3.26 1.38 2.57
CA PHE A 150 -4.40 1.19 1.67
C PHE A 150 -5.64 0.69 2.41
N ILE A 151 -5.51 -0.38 3.19
CA ILE A 151 -6.64 -0.97 3.93
C ILE A 151 -7.10 -0.04 5.05
N TYR A 152 -6.15 0.59 5.76
CA TYR A 152 -6.44 1.46 6.90
C TYR A 152 -7.21 2.70 6.45
N ASP A 153 -6.76 3.36 5.39
CA ASP A 153 -7.43 4.53 4.84
C ASP A 153 -8.79 4.18 4.20
N ALA A 154 -8.87 3.07 3.46
CA ALA A 154 -10.14 2.60 2.89
C ALA A 154 -11.22 2.28 3.93
N LYS A 155 -10.83 1.88 5.16
CA LYS A 155 -11.78 1.53 6.23
C LYS A 155 -12.12 2.69 7.14
N TRP A 156 -11.14 3.52 7.50
CA TRP A 156 -11.29 4.54 8.53
C TRP A 156 -10.97 5.97 8.06
N SER A 157 -10.56 6.14 6.80
CA SER A 157 -10.10 7.43 6.24
C SER A 157 -9.02 8.08 7.09
N LEU A 158 -8.09 7.27 7.56
CA LEU A 158 -6.97 7.65 8.41
C LEU A 158 -5.68 7.01 7.89
N LEU A 159 -4.59 7.75 7.96
CA LEU A 159 -3.26 7.27 7.59
C LEU A 159 -2.35 7.22 8.82
N PRO A 160 -1.87 6.03 9.25
CA PRO A 160 -1.00 5.92 10.42
C PRO A 160 0.40 6.49 10.12
N THR A 161 0.71 7.66 10.67
CA THR A 161 1.94 8.44 10.40
C THR A 161 3.23 7.62 10.52
N LYS A 162 3.33 6.73 11.53
CA LYS A 162 4.51 5.87 11.71
C LYS A 162 4.72 4.93 10.52
N VAL A 163 3.62 4.39 9.95
CA VAL A 163 3.68 3.48 8.79
C VAL A 163 4.08 4.26 7.53
N ILE A 164 3.60 5.50 7.38
CA ILE A 164 4.00 6.37 6.26
C ILE A 164 5.50 6.60 6.27
N TRP A 165 6.11 6.92 7.44
CA TRP A 165 7.54 7.16 7.52
C TRP A 165 8.38 5.91 7.25
N ILE A 166 7.93 4.73 7.69
CA ILE A 166 8.57 3.45 7.35
C ILE A 166 8.55 3.24 5.83
N PHE A 167 7.39 3.48 5.21
CA PHE A 167 7.25 3.38 3.76
C PHE A 167 8.16 4.37 3.03
N ASN A 168 8.15 5.65 3.43
CA ASN A 168 8.98 6.69 2.81
C ASN A 168 10.48 6.36 2.89
N PHE A 169 10.93 5.80 4.01
CA PHE A 169 12.31 5.34 4.17
C PHE A 169 12.65 4.20 3.20
N LEU A 170 11.80 3.19 3.08
CA LEU A 170 11.99 2.08 2.13
C LEU A 170 11.96 2.56 0.68
N ALA A 171 11.03 3.44 0.34
CA ALA A 171 10.91 4.05 -0.98
C ALA A 171 12.15 4.90 -1.32
N PHE A 172 12.70 5.62 -0.35
CA PHE A 172 13.94 6.38 -0.53
C PHE A 172 15.14 5.47 -0.79
N ILE A 173 15.28 4.34 -0.06
CA ILE A 173 16.33 3.35 -0.33
C ILE A 173 16.16 2.76 -1.74
N TYR A 174 14.92 2.41 -2.14
CA TYR A 174 14.63 1.95 -3.49
C TYR A 174 15.10 2.96 -4.53
N TRP A 175 14.81 4.23 -4.32
CA TRP A 175 15.20 5.33 -5.19
C TRP A 175 16.72 5.47 -5.30
N ILE A 176 17.45 5.41 -4.17
CA ILE A 176 18.92 5.47 -4.15
C ILE A 176 19.52 4.34 -5.02
N ILE A 177 19.04 3.10 -4.84
CA ILE A 177 19.53 1.96 -5.62
C ILE A 177 19.20 2.14 -7.09
N ALA A 178 18.00 2.62 -7.42
CA ALA A 178 17.62 2.91 -8.80
C ALA A 178 18.52 3.99 -9.41
N PHE A 179 18.81 5.04 -8.66
CA PHE A 179 19.61 6.16 -9.08
C PHE A 179 21.10 5.78 -9.27
N ALA A 180 21.67 5.00 -8.35
CA ALA A 180 23.05 4.55 -8.42
C ALA A 180 23.36 3.71 -9.67
N ASN A 181 22.34 3.10 -10.28
CA ASN A 181 22.46 2.30 -11.49
C ASN A 181 22.28 3.13 -12.79
N THR A 182 22.03 4.44 -12.68
CA THR A 182 21.91 5.30 -13.86
C THR A 182 23.33 5.75 -14.28
N THR A 183 23.72 5.39 -15.51
CA THR A 183 25.04 5.72 -16.09
C THR A 183 25.16 7.17 -16.57
N ASN A 184 24.07 7.92 -16.55
CA ASN A 184 24.04 9.31 -16.99
C ASN A 184 24.69 10.20 -15.95
N GLY A 185 25.81 10.81 -16.30
CA GLY A 185 26.52 11.75 -15.44
C GLY A 185 25.63 12.88 -14.92
N PHE A 186 25.97 13.41 -13.75
CA PHE A 186 25.31 14.58 -13.15
C PHE A 186 25.51 15.81 -14.07
N ASN A 187 24.47 16.18 -14.79
CA ASN A 187 24.41 17.51 -15.43
C ASN A 187 23.30 18.33 -14.78
N LEU A 188 23.39 19.66 -14.93
CA LEU A 188 22.44 20.60 -14.32
C LEU A 188 20.99 20.30 -14.71
N PHE A 189 20.76 19.88 -15.94
CA PHE A 189 19.44 19.53 -16.46
C PHE A 189 18.85 18.29 -15.77
N SER A 190 19.68 17.26 -15.52
CA SER A 190 19.25 16.06 -14.77
C SER A 190 18.87 16.40 -13.34
N VAL A 191 19.67 17.24 -12.66
CA VAL A 191 19.38 17.70 -11.28
C VAL A 191 18.06 18.47 -11.23
N PHE A 192 17.81 19.35 -12.20
CA PHE A 192 16.58 20.12 -12.28
C PHE A 192 15.34 19.22 -12.50
N ASN A 193 15.44 18.24 -13.40
CA ASN A 193 14.37 17.27 -13.64
C ASN A 193 14.06 16.44 -12.39
N ILE A 194 15.08 15.98 -11.66
CA ILE A 194 14.91 15.25 -10.41
C ILE A 194 14.21 16.14 -9.38
N ALA A 195 14.67 17.38 -9.20
CA ALA A 195 14.08 18.30 -8.25
C ALA A 195 12.59 18.56 -8.54
N ILE A 196 12.23 18.82 -9.81
CA ILE A 196 10.82 18.99 -10.21
C ILE A 196 10.02 17.72 -9.95
N SER A 197 10.53 16.56 -10.36
CA SER A 197 9.84 15.28 -10.20
C SER A 197 9.54 14.99 -8.73
N MET A 198 10.51 15.23 -7.84
CA MET A 198 10.39 14.94 -6.41
C MET A 198 9.51 15.95 -5.66
N THR A 199 9.40 17.19 -6.15
CA THR A 199 8.67 18.25 -5.43
C THR A 199 7.26 18.46 -5.95
N LEU A 200 7.02 18.30 -7.25
CA LEU A 200 5.74 18.66 -7.89
C LEU A 200 4.55 17.97 -7.23
N PHE A 201 4.58 16.65 -7.13
CA PHE A 201 3.46 15.86 -6.63
C PHE A 201 3.20 16.10 -5.13
N PRO A 202 4.19 15.99 -4.22
CA PRO A 202 3.97 16.25 -2.80
C PRO A 202 3.59 17.71 -2.52
N LEU A 203 4.17 18.69 -3.26
CA LEU A 203 3.90 20.10 -3.05
C LEU A 203 2.44 20.45 -3.34
N VAL A 204 1.86 19.92 -4.42
CA VAL A 204 0.44 20.15 -4.74
C VAL A 204 -0.46 19.68 -3.60
N TYR A 205 -0.24 18.47 -3.07
CA TYR A 205 -1.04 17.96 -1.96
C TYR A 205 -0.79 18.71 -0.65
N PHE A 206 0.45 19.13 -0.39
CA PHE A 206 0.77 19.98 0.75
C PHE A 206 0.02 21.32 0.69
N VAL A 207 0.03 21.97 -0.46
CA VAL A 207 -0.67 23.25 -0.67
C VAL A 207 -2.19 23.06 -0.52
N LEU A 208 -2.75 22.02 -1.12
CA LEU A 208 -4.17 21.70 -0.98
C LEU A 208 -4.57 21.42 0.47
N ALA A 209 -3.79 20.64 1.23
CA ALA A 209 -4.02 20.39 2.63
C ALA A 209 -3.98 21.67 3.47
N LYS A 210 -3.04 22.57 3.20
CA LYS A 210 -2.92 23.86 3.91
C LYS A 210 -4.08 24.83 3.58
N ILE A 211 -4.45 24.96 2.31
CA ILE A 211 -5.54 25.85 1.87
C ILE A 211 -6.88 25.34 2.40
N SER A 212 -7.11 24.02 2.34
CA SER A 212 -8.37 23.41 2.78
C SER A 212 -8.46 23.19 4.31
N LYS A 213 -7.40 23.50 5.08
CA LYS A 213 -7.31 23.17 6.50
C LYS A 213 -7.61 21.68 6.78
N GLU A 214 -7.10 20.83 5.89
CA GLU A 214 -7.26 19.37 5.92
C GLU A 214 -8.72 18.87 5.71
N GLU A 215 -9.61 19.73 5.16
CA GLU A 215 -10.98 19.31 4.84
C GLU A 215 -11.06 18.50 3.53
N TRP A 216 -10.25 18.84 2.52
CA TRP A 216 -10.27 18.19 1.19
C TRP A 216 -9.26 17.05 1.10
N VAL A 217 -8.07 17.28 1.63
CA VAL A 217 -6.94 16.36 1.60
C VAL A 217 -6.39 16.27 3.02
N GLY A 218 -6.21 15.06 3.52
CA GLY A 218 -5.69 14.82 4.87
C GLY A 218 -4.22 15.22 5.00
N GLY A 219 -3.79 15.60 6.22
CA GLY A 219 -2.39 15.91 6.51
C GLY A 219 -1.42 14.74 6.26
N GLY A 220 -1.91 13.50 6.22
CA GLY A 220 -1.13 12.31 5.88
C GLY A 220 -0.86 12.12 4.38
N ASP A 221 -1.74 12.63 3.52
CA ASP A 221 -1.68 12.36 2.07
C ASP A 221 -0.43 12.99 1.41
N TRP A 222 -0.07 14.22 1.78
CA TRP A 222 1.14 14.84 1.23
C TRP A 222 2.42 14.17 1.71
N ILE A 223 2.44 13.60 2.94
CA ILE A 223 3.59 12.84 3.45
C ILE A 223 3.69 11.52 2.68
N LEU A 224 2.56 10.85 2.43
CA LEU A 224 2.51 9.65 1.60
C LEU A 224 3.00 9.93 0.17
N ALA A 225 2.62 11.08 -0.41
CA ALA A 225 3.03 11.50 -1.74
C ALA A 225 4.55 11.53 -1.93
N ILE A 226 5.32 11.89 -0.88
CA ILE A 226 6.80 11.87 -0.90
C ILE A 226 7.34 10.47 -1.20
N GLY A 227 6.82 9.45 -0.53
CA GLY A 227 7.29 8.08 -0.77
C GLY A 227 6.82 7.51 -2.12
N LEU A 228 5.61 7.86 -2.53
CA LEU A 228 5.06 7.35 -3.79
C LEU A 228 5.86 7.80 -5.00
N ILE A 229 6.32 9.06 -5.02
CA ILE A 229 7.12 9.57 -6.14
C ILE A 229 8.51 8.91 -6.20
N PHE A 230 9.10 8.49 -5.07
CA PHE A 230 10.37 7.78 -5.05
C PHE A 230 10.33 6.40 -5.75
N LEU A 231 9.15 5.83 -5.92
CA LEU A 231 8.99 4.56 -6.63
C LEU A 231 9.01 4.71 -8.15
N LEU A 232 8.87 5.93 -8.67
CA LEU A 232 8.72 6.23 -10.09
C LEU A 232 10.01 6.82 -10.70
N PRO A 233 10.17 6.79 -12.04
CA PRO A 233 11.30 7.41 -12.72
C PRO A 233 11.40 8.92 -12.45
N ASN A 234 12.64 9.43 -12.42
CA ASN A 234 12.97 10.83 -12.13
C ASN A 234 12.69 11.78 -13.32
N GLN A 235 11.53 11.67 -13.93
CA GLN A 235 11.08 12.52 -15.02
C GLN A 235 9.82 13.27 -14.60
N PRO A 236 9.73 14.60 -14.84
CA PRO A 236 8.58 15.41 -14.45
C PRO A 236 7.23 14.89 -14.98
N ILE A 237 7.25 14.23 -16.12
CA ILE A 237 6.05 13.61 -16.71
C ILE A 237 5.41 12.58 -15.78
N PHE A 238 6.20 11.79 -15.03
CA PHE A 238 5.65 10.80 -14.09
C PHE A 238 4.97 11.47 -12.90
N ALA A 239 5.50 12.60 -12.41
CA ALA A 239 4.85 13.38 -11.35
C ALA A 239 3.51 13.98 -11.82
N MET A 240 3.45 14.48 -13.06
CA MET A 240 2.21 14.98 -13.67
C MET A 240 1.19 13.86 -13.90
N LEU A 241 1.63 12.73 -14.45
CA LEU A 241 0.77 11.56 -14.66
C LEU A 241 0.24 11.01 -13.33
N LEU A 242 1.09 10.96 -12.29
CA LEU A 242 0.68 10.53 -10.96
C LEU A 242 -0.38 11.47 -10.37
N LEU A 243 -0.20 12.79 -10.52
CA LEU A 243 -1.17 13.77 -10.07
C LEU A 243 -2.51 13.58 -10.79
N PHE A 244 -2.49 13.48 -12.13
CA PHE A 244 -3.70 13.29 -12.92
C PHE A 244 -4.40 11.95 -12.56
N LEU A 245 -3.65 10.85 -12.55
CA LEU A 245 -4.21 9.52 -12.34
C LEU A 245 -4.74 9.32 -10.92
N SER A 246 -4.07 9.89 -9.91
CA SER A 246 -4.55 9.85 -8.52
C SER A 246 -5.91 10.53 -8.36
N ASN A 247 -6.08 11.71 -8.97
CA ASN A 247 -7.35 12.43 -8.94
C ASN A 247 -8.43 11.71 -9.76
N PHE A 248 -8.06 11.14 -10.90
CA PHE A 248 -9.00 10.38 -11.76
C PHE A 248 -9.51 9.11 -11.05
N VAL A 249 -8.61 8.31 -10.45
CA VAL A 249 -8.98 7.13 -9.66
C VAL A 249 -9.79 7.53 -8.42
N GLY A 250 -9.42 8.64 -7.75
CA GLY A 250 -10.16 9.20 -6.62
C GLY A 250 -11.59 9.58 -7.01
N LEU A 251 -11.78 10.20 -8.18
CA LEU A 251 -13.11 10.51 -8.72
C LEU A 251 -13.93 9.25 -8.97
N ILE A 252 -13.33 8.21 -9.55
CA ILE A 252 -14.01 6.92 -9.77
C ILE A 252 -14.47 6.32 -8.44
N PHE A 253 -13.63 6.33 -7.41
CA PHE A 253 -14.01 5.85 -6.07
C PHE A 253 -15.15 6.66 -5.46
N ALA A 254 -15.12 7.98 -5.58
CA ALA A 254 -16.18 8.86 -5.10
C ALA A 254 -17.52 8.57 -5.79
N LEU A 255 -17.51 8.40 -7.11
CA LEU A 255 -18.70 8.08 -7.89
C LEU A 255 -19.23 6.70 -7.52
N PHE A 256 -18.38 5.68 -7.42
CA PHE A 256 -18.76 4.33 -7.05
C PHE A 256 -19.39 4.27 -5.64
N GLN A 257 -18.78 4.96 -4.68
CA GLN A 257 -19.31 5.07 -3.31
C GLN A 257 -20.67 5.78 -3.28
N SER A 258 -20.85 6.83 -4.09
CA SER A 258 -22.13 7.55 -4.23
C SER A 258 -23.22 6.65 -4.76
N ILE A 259 -22.93 5.85 -5.79
CA ILE A 259 -23.88 4.90 -6.41
C ILE A 259 -24.29 3.81 -5.41
N LEU A 260 -23.31 3.17 -4.74
CA LEU A 260 -23.58 2.09 -3.78
C LEU A 260 -24.38 2.52 -2.57
N GLN A 261 -24.20 3.74 -2.10
CA GLN A 261 -24.88 4.22 -0.91
C GLN A 261 -26.25 4.86 -1.19
N PHE A 262 -26.65 5.00 -2.48
CA PHE A 262 -27.85 5.75 -2.89
C PHE A 262 -27.95 7.14 -2.20
N LYS A 263 -26.83 7.67 -1.75
CA LYS A 263 -26.75 8.96 -1.03
C LYS A 263 -26.14 9.99 -1.97
N LYS A 264 -26.82 11.14 -2.09
CA LYS A 264 -26.18 12.32 -2.71
C LYS A 264 -24.87 12.63 -1.96
N ILE A 265 -23.81 12.89 -2.71
CA ILE A 265 -22.55 13.37 -2.14
C ILE A 265 -22.85 14.61 -1.31
N LYS A 266 -22.87 14.49 0.00
CA LYS A 266 -23.03 15.62 0.91
C LYS A 266 -21.66 16.29 1.05
N ARG A 267 -21.65 17.63 1.10
CA ARG A 267 -20.45 18.38 1.50
C ARG A 267 -19.97 17.86 2.87
N GLY A 268 -18.67 17.58 3.00
CA GLY A 268 -18.05 17.08 4.24
C GLY A 268 -17.89 15.55 4.34
N ILE A 269 -18.22 14.76 3.31
CA ILE A 269 -17.85 13.33 3.29
C ILE A 269 -16.35 13.26 2.96
N ARG A 270 -15.55 12.74 3.89
CA ARG A 270 -14.14 12.42 3.65
C ARG A 270 -14.07 11.19 2.73
N ILE A 271 -13.44 11.36 1.58
CA ILE A 271 -13.14 10.27 0.66
C ILE A 271 -11.73 9.80 0.98
N PRO A 272 -11.50 8.48 1.20
CA PRO A 272 -10.16 7.97 1.41
C PRO A 272 -9.33 8.16 0.13
N PHE A 273 -8.42 9.13 0.15
CA PHE A 273 -7.64 9.50 -1.02
C PHE A 273 -6.35 8.66 -1.17
N GLY A 274 -5.80 8.18 -0.06
CA GLY A 274 -4.62 7.32 -0.05
C GLY A 274 -4.72 6.09 -0.96
N PRO A 275 -5.80 5.31 -0.95
CA PRO A 275 -6.00 4.21 -1.88
C PRO A 275 -5.90 4.60 -3.35
N ALA A 276 -6.45 5.77 -3.73
CA ALA A 276 -6.39 6.26 -5.10
C ALA A 276 -4.95 6.59 -5.52
N MET A 277 -4.19 7.27 -4.64
CA MET A 277 -2.77 7.58 -4.87
C MET A 277 -1.92 6.32 -4.99
N ILE A 278 -2.15 5.33 -4.12
CA ILE A 278 -1.42 4.06 -4.13
C ILE A 278 -1.71 3.30 -5.43
N LEU A 279 -2.98 3.18 -5.84
CA LEU A 279 -3.35 2.50 -7.10
C LEU A 279 -2.77 3.22 -8.32
N ALA A 280 -2.83 4.56 -8.37
CA ALA A 280 -2.23 5.34 -9.44
C ALA A 280 -0.72 5.07 -9.54
N THR A 281 -0.02 5.03 -8.40
CA THR A 281 1.42 4.70 -8.36
C THR A 281 1.70 3.29 -8.87
N LEU A 282 0.90 2.29 -8.46
CA LEU A 282 1.06 0.90 -8.91
C LEU A 282 0.82 0.77 -10.42
N ILE A 283 -0.18 1.45 -10.97
CA ILE A 283 -0.43 1.48 -12.41
C ILE A 283 0.79 2.07 -13.15
N LEU A 284 1.29 3.23 -12.73
CA LEU A 284 2.46 3.85 -13.34
C LEU A 284 3.71 3.00 -13.19
N LEU A 285 3.91 2.35 -12.05
CA LEU A 285 5.03 1.47 -11.79
C LEU A 285 5.04 0.25 -12.73
N ILE A 286 3.88 -0.33 -13.00
CA ILE A 286 3.75 -1.47 -13.91
C ILE A 286 3.98 -1.02 -15.37
N PHE A 287 3.42 0.11 -15.77
CA PHE A 287 3.48 0.60 -17.14
C PHE A 287 4.68 1.49 -17.44
N GLN A 288 5.57 1.77 -16.46
CA GLN A 288 6.68 2.71 -16.63
C GLN A 288 7.60 2.37 -17.81
N GLN A 289 7.87 1.09 -18.08
CA GLN A 289 8.73 0.67 -19.19
C GLN A 289 8.12 1.10 -20.54
N PHE A 290 6.82 0.85 -20.71
CA PHE A 290 6.08 1.27 -21.90
C PHE A 290 6.07 2.81 -22.05
N LEU A 291 5.83 3.52 -20.95
CA LEU A 291 5.82 4.99 -20.95
C LEU A 291 7.20 5.59 -21.27
N LEU A 292 8.29 5.00 -20.76
CA LEU A 292 9.65 5.45 -21.08
C LEU A 292 9.98 5.28 -22.56
N VAL A 293 9.60 4.16 -23.17
CA VAL A 293 9.74 3.96 -24.61
C VAL A 293 8.93 4.99 -25.39
N PHE A 294 7.68 5.22 -25.00
CA PHE A 294 6.82 6.20 -25.67
C PHE A 294 7.36 7.63 -25.57
N THR A 295 7.88 8.04 -24.41
CA THR A 295 8.45 9.38 -24.22
C THR A 295 9.73 9.58 -25.04
N SER A 296 10.53 8.52 -25.27
CA SER A 296 11.74 8.60 -26.11
C SER A 296 11.44 8.77 -27.62
N PHE A 297 10.21 8.49 -28.06
CA PHE A 297 9.77 8.75 -29.44
C PHE A 297 9.28 10.19 -29.66
N ILE A 298 8.94 10.90 -28.57
CA ILE A 298 8.35 12.26 -28.64
C ILE A 298 9.43 13.34 -28.47
N MET A 299 10.55 13.02 -27.81
CA MET A 299 11.71 13.91 -27.66
C MET A 299 12.75 13.67 -28.76
#